data_ea816eef42ede0cf28810daf3356cc9c
#
_entry.id   ea816eef42ede0cf28810daf3356cc9c
#
_cell.length_a   1.000
_cell.length_b   1.000
_cell.length_c   1.000
_cell.angle_alpha   90.00
_cell.angle_beta   90.00
_cell.angle_gamma   90.00
#
_symmetry.space_group_name_H-M   'P 1'
#
loop_
_entity.id
_entity.type
_entity.pdbx_description
1 polymer ?
#
loop_
_entity_poly.entity_id
_entity_poly.type
_entity_poly.pdbx_seq_one_letter_code
_entity_poly.pdbx_strand_id
1 'polypeptide(L)'
;MFSVVYHPEAREEATALPVKIRVKFDRLIGKLEYDARLLREPDTKPLGDGLFEIRTMGTDIARGIWIYHKGNTIIMLRVFIKKSQKTPAKDIDIAKKRLAEVPNETDKS
;
A
#
# COMPACT_ATOMS: atom_id res chain seq x y z
N MET A 1 -3.41 16.73 3.36
CA MET A 1 -2.74 15.84 2.41
C MET A 1 -1.85 14.84 3.12
N PHE A 2 -1.65 13.70 2.50
CA PHE A 2 -0.78 12.66 3.04
C PHE A 2 0.45 12.50 2.15
N SER A 3 1.55 12.07 2.75
CA SER A 3 2.76 11.70 2.00
C SER A 3 2.86 10.18 1.98
N VAL A 4 2.96 9.60 0.80
CA VAL A 4 3.12 8.15 0.66
C VAL A 4 4.60 7.86 0.49
N VAL A 5 5.16 7.10 1.43
CA VAL A 5 6.55 6.68 1.44
C VAL A 5 6.57 5.17 1.25
N TYR A 6 7.47 4.68 0.41
CA TYR A 6 7.56 3.26 0.15
C TYR A 6 8.68 2.61 0.94
N HIS A 7 8.41 1.45 1.51
CA HIS A 7 9.50 0.57 1.92
C HIS A 7 10.34 0.30 0.67
N PRO A 8 11.68 0.26 0.77
CA PRO A 8 12.53 0.10 -0.42
C PRO A 8 12.13 -1.05 -1.34
N GLU A 9 11.81 -2.21 -0.79
CA GLU A 9 11.40 -3.34 -1.61
C GLU A 9 10.02 -3.13 -2.23
N ALA A 10 9.13 -2.45 -1.54
CA ALA A 10 7.82 -2.13 -2.09
C ALA A 10 7.95 -1.17 -3.28
N ARG A 11 8.92 -0.24 -3.20
CA ARG A 11 9.18 0.67 -4.32
C ARG A 11 9.62 -0.11 -5.55
N GLU A 12 10.49 -1.08 -5.37
CA GLU A 12 10.93 -1.92 -6.48
C GLU A 12 9.76 -2.69 -7.08
N GLU A 13 8.90 -3.21 -6.22
CA GLU A 13 7.72 -3.94 -6.67
C GLU A 13 6.78 -3.05 -7.48
N ALA A 14 6.57 -1.83 -7.01
CA ALA A 14 5.70 -0.90 -7.73
C ALA A 14 6.31 -0.51 -9.07
N THR A 15 7.62 -0.29 -9.10
CA THR A 15 8.32 0.06 -10.33
C THR A 15 8.26 -1.07 -11.35
N ALA A 16 8.22 -2.31 -10.89
CA ALA A 16 8.17 -3.47 -11.76
C ALA A 16 6.79 -3.78 -12.33
N LEU A 17 5.74 -3.07 -11.89
CA LEU A 17 4.41 -3.29 -12.44
C LEU A 17 4.37 -2.98 -13.94
N PRO A 18 3.63 -3.79 -14.73
CA PRO A 18 3.42 -3.46 -16.14
C PRO A 18 2.84 -2.05 -16.29
N VAL A 19 3.24 -1.35 -17.34
CA VAL A 19 2.91 0.07 -17.51
C VAL A 19 1.43 0.37 -17.34
N LYS A 20 0.55 -0.42 -17.98
CA LYS A 20 -0.88 -0.15 -17.89
C LYS A 20 -1.43 -0.28 -16.47
N ILE A 21 -0.92 -1.25 -15.73
CA ILE A 21 -1.36 -1.47 -14.35
C ILE A 21 -0.73 -0.40 -13.46
N ARG A 22 0.50 -0.05 -13.73
CA ARG A 22 1.21 0.95 -12.95
C ARG A 22 0.51 2.31 -13.01
N VAL A 23 -0.01 2.69 -14.17
CA VAL A 23 -0.75 3.95 -14.29
C VAL A 23 -1.96 3.93 -13.37
N LYS A 24 -2.70 2.82 -13.32
CA LYS A 24 -3.86 2.70 -12.44
C LYS A 24 -3.45 2.74 -10.97
N PHE A 25 -2.35 2.06 -10.65
CA PHE A 25 -1.85 2.02 -9.28
C PHE A 25 -1.44 3.41 -8.82
N ASP A 26 -0.68 4.12 -9.66
CA ASP A 26 -0.23 5.46 -9.33
C ASP A 26 -1.39 6.42 -9.13
N ARG A 27 -2.49 6.21 -9.86
CA ARG A 27 -3.69 7.02 -9.69
C ARG A 27 -4.29 6.81 -8.29
N LEU A 28 -4.28 5.56 -7.81
CA LEU A 28 -4.74 5.27 -6.46
C LEU A 28 -3.83 5.89 -5.40
N ILE A 29 -2.51 5.86 -5.65
CA ILE A 29 -1.57 6.50 -4.76
C ILE A 29 -1.89 7.99 -4.66
N GLY A 30 -2.21 8.63 -5.79
CA GLY A 30 -2.62 10.02 -5.80
C GLY A 30 -3.86 10.28 -4.94
N LYS A 31 -4.82 9.35 -4.97
CA LYS A 31 -6.01 9.48 -4.13
C LYS A 31 -5.66 9.36 -2.65
N LEU A 32 -4.76 8.43 -2.31
CA LEU A 32 -4.30 8.32 -0.93
C LEU A 32 -3.64 9.62 -0.48
N GLU A 33 -2.82 10.20 -1.35
CA GLU A 33 -2.12 11.44 -1.01
C GLU A 33 -3.08 12.60 -0.82
N TYR A 34 -4.12 12.66 -1.62
CA TYR A 34 -5.11 13.71 -1.49
C TYR A 34 -5.81 13.62 -0.13
N ASP A 35 -6.45 12.50 0.16
CA ASP A 35 -6.99 12.22 1.48
C ASP A 35 -7.34 10.74 1.59
N ALA A 36 -6.46 9.99 2.24
CA ALA A 36 -6.64 8.56 2.39
C ALA A 36 -7.93 8.21 3.12
N ARG A 37 -8.41 9.10 3.97
CA ARG A 37 -9.63 8.86 4.78
C ARG A 37 -10.88 8.85 3.93
N LEU A 38 -10.84 9.40 2.72
CA LEU A 38 -12.00 9.44 1.82
C LEU A 38 -12.14 8.19 0.98
N LEU A 39 -11.12 7.34 0.93
CA LEU A 39 -11.21 6.14 0.12
C LEU A 39 -12.14 5.12 0.77
N ARG A 40 -12.84 4.37 -0.08
CA ARG A 40 -13.79 3.34 0.33
C ARG A 40 -13.57 2.10 -0.54
N GLU A 41 -14.20 0.99 -0.14
CA GLU A 41 -14.22 -0.16 -1.03
C GLU A 41 -14.94 0.22 -2.32
N PRO A 42 -14.47 -0.26 -3.46
CA PRO A 42 -13.44 -1.30 -3.62
C PRO A 42 -12.01 -0.79 -3.69
N ASP A 43 -11.79 0.53 -3.64
CA ASP A 43 -10.44 1.08 -3.79
C ASP A 43 -9.54 0.68 -2.63
N THR A 44 -10.06 0.68 -1.42
CA THR A 44 -9.28 0.31 -0.24
C THR A 44 -10.15 -0.42 0.77
N LYS A 45 -9.53 -1.25 1.59
CA LYS A 45 -10.22 -1.92 2.68
C LYS A 45 -9.23 -2.25 3.80
N PRO A 46 -9.72 -2.36 5.05
CA PRO A 46 -8.85 -2.74 6.15
C PRO A 46 -8.55 -4.24 6.11
N LEU A 47 -7.34 -4.61 6.55
CA LEU A 47 -6.91 -5.99 6.64
C LEU A 47 -6.74 -6.46 8.08
N GLY A 48 -6.86 -5.56 9.06
CA GLY A 48 -6.59 -5.86 10.44
C GLY A 48 -5.19 -5.43 10.85
N ASP A 49 -4.96 -5.31 12.15
CA ASP A 49 -3.66 -4.93 12.70
C ASP A 49 -3.14 -3.61 12.16
N GLY A 50 -4.06 -2.70 11.80
CA GLY A 50 -3.68 -1.40 11.28
C GLY A 50 -3.32 -1.38 9.81
N LEU A 51 -3.31 -2.54 9.16
CA LEU A 51 -2.97 -2.64 7.74
C LEU A 51 -4.20 -2.41 6.87
N PHE A 52 -3.95 -1.82 5.70
CA PHE A 52 -4.97 -1.58 4.69
C PHE A 52 -4.47 -2.06 3.34
N GLU A 53 -5.40 -2.31 2.43
CA GLU A 53 -5.08 -2.69 1.07
C GLU A 53 -5.67 -1.66 0.11
N ILE A 54 -4.91 -1.27 -0.93
CA ILE A 54 -5.50 -0.62 -2.10
C ILE A 54 -5.42 -1.62 -3.25
N ARG A 55 -6.36 -1.51 -4.19
CA ARG A 55 -6.37 -2.41 -5.34
C ARG A 55 -6.85 -1.69 -6.59
N THR A 56 -6.21 -1.99 -7.71
CA THR A 56 -6.66 -1.52 -9.01
C THR A 56 -7.81 -2.40 -9.49
N MET A 57 -8.50 -1.96 -10.53
CA MET A 57 -9.56 -2.72 -11.17
C MET A 57 -9.07 -3.31 -12.48
N GLY A 58 -9.74 -4.36 -12.93
CA GLY A 58 -9.43 -4.97 -14.21
C GLY A 58 -9.08 -6.43 -14.08
N THR A 59 -8.46 -6.97 -15.12
CA THR A 59 -8.17 -8.40 -15.18
C THR A 59 -7.00 -8.78 -14.25
N ASP A 60 -5.91 -8.02 -14.36
CA ASP A 60 -4.77 -8.21 -13.47
C ASP A 60 -4.80 -7.11 -12.43
N ILE A 61 -4.99 -7.50 -11.19
CA ILE A 61 -5.21 -6.55 -10.10
C ILE A 61 -3.92 -6.34 -9.33
N ALA A 62 -3.41 -5.10 -9.35
CA ALA A 62 -2.30 -4.73 -8.49
C ALA A 62 -2.85 -4.33 -7.13
N ARG A 63 -2.19 -4.79 -6.09
CA ARG A 63 -2.56 -4.52 -4.70
C ARG A 63 -1.40 -3.92 -3.97
N GLY A 64 -1.70 -2.98 -3.08
CA GLY A 64 -0.70 -2.41 -2.20
C GLY A 64 -1.16 -2.52 -0.76
N ILE A 65 -0.29 -3.01 0.12
CA ILE A 65 -0.60 -3.07 1.54
C ILE A 65 0.10 -1.89 2.20
N TRP A 66 -0.68 -1.09 2.92
CA TRP A 66 -0.17 0.15 3.50
C TRP A 66 -0.68 0.36 4.91
N ILE A 67 -0.05 1.28 5.61
CA ILE A 67 -0.39 1.60 7.00
C ILE A 67 -0.24 3.09 7.21
N TYR A 68 -1.06 3.64 8.09
CA TYR A 68 -0.85 5.01 8.57
C TYR A 68 0.39 5.04 9.46
N HIS A 69 1.16 6.08 9.31
CA HIS A 69 2.33 6.30 10.13
C HIS A 69 2.19 7.67 10.79
N LYS A 70 3.22 8.10 11.48
CA LYS A 70 3.20 9.37 12.19
C LYS A 70 2.78 10.54 11.31
N GLY A 71 2.01 11.45 11.89
CA GLY A 71 1.55 12.62 11.17
C GLY A 71 0.70 12.24 9.98
N ASN A 72 0.95 12.86 8.84
CA ASN A 72 0.19 12.59 7.63
C ASN A 72 0.99 11.69 6.67
N THR A 73 1.73 10.74 7.22
CA THR A 73 2.52 9.82 6.42
C THR A 73 1.83 8.48 6.29
N ILE A 74 1.93 7.91 5.10
CA ILE A 74 1.47 6.55 4.81
C ILE A 74 2.67 5.78 4.32
N ILE A 75 2.84 4.55 4.82
CA ILE A 75 3.94 3.70 4.37
C ILE A 75 3.36 2.57 3.54
N MET A 76 3.83 2.46 2.29
CA MET A 76 3.49 1.36 1.40
C MET A 76 4.48 0.23 1.65
N LEU A 77 3.98 -0.91 2.09
CA LEU A 77 4.81 -2.01 2.58
C LEU A 77 4.99 -3.14 1.58
N ARG A 78 4.01 -3.39 0.73
CA ARG A 78 4.04 -4.51 -0.20
C ARG A 78 3.21 -4.18 -1.41
N VAL A 79 3.73 -4.42 -2.62
CA VAL A 79 2.99 -4.24 -3.87
C VAL A 79 3.11 -5.54 -4.66
N PHE A 80 1.98 -6.05 -5.15
CA PHE A 80 1.96 -7.34 -5.85
C PHE A 80 0.72 -7.43 -6.75
N ILE A 81 0.73 -8.40 -7.65
CA ILE A 81 -0.39 -8.67 -8.54
C ILE A 81 -0.99 -10.02 -8.17
N LYS A 82 -2.31 -10.07 -7.97
CA LYS A 82 -3.03 -11.30 -7.66
C LYS A 82 -4.44 -11.22 -8.21
N LYS A 83 -4.92 -12.33 -8.72
CA LYS A 83 -6.28 -12.39 -9.25
C LYS A 83 -7.30 -12.79 -8.21
N SER A 84 -6.88 -13.42 -7.12
CA SER A 84 -7.81 -13.87 -6.09
C SER A 84 -8.46 -12.70 -5.39
N GLN A 85 -9.68 -12.90 -4.87
CA GLN A 85 -10.39 -11.86 -4.14
C GLN A 85 -9.75 -11.55 -2.80
N LYS A 86 -9.30 -12.59 -2.13
CA LYS A 86 -8.74 -12.44 -0.80
C LYS A 86 -7.26 -12.10 -0.84
N THR A 87 -6.84 -11.20 0.05
CA THR A 87 -5.44 -10.88 0.20
C THR A 87 -4.71 -12.08 0.79
N PRO A 88 -3.68 -12.63 0.10
CA PRO A 88 -2.99 -13.82 0.62
C PRO A 88 -2.28 -13.53 1.94
N ALA A 89 -2.35 -14.49 2.84
CA ALA A 89 -1.68 -14.39 4.14
C ALA A 89 -0.17 -14.16 3.97
N LYS A 90 0.41 -14.76 2.95
CA LYS A 90 1.83 -14.59 2.66
C LYS A 90 2.19 -13.13 2.46
N ASP A 91 1.37 -12.40 1.72
CA ASP A 91 1.66 -11.00 1.43
C ASP A 91 1.44 -10.13 2.65
N ILE A 92 0.45 -10.46 3.48
CA ILE A 92 0.25 -9.77 4.75
C ILE A 92 1.46 -9.98 5.67
N ASP A 93 1.99 -11.20 5.71
CA ASP A 93 3.16 -11.49 6.52
C ASP A 93 4.39 -10.72 6.06
N ILE A 94 4.57 -10.61 4.74
CA ILE A 94 5.67 -9.81 4.18
C ILE A 94 5.51 -8.35 4.61
N ALA A 95 4.30 -7.82 4.52
CA ALA A 95 4.05 -6.44 4.92
C ALA A 95 4.38 -6.21 6.40
N LYS A 96 3.97 -7.14 7.26
CA LYS A 96 4.25 -7.03 8.69
C LYS A 96 5.74 -7.08 8.98
N LYS A 97 6.45 -7.95 8.27
CA LYS A 97 7.90 -8.06 8.44
C LYS A 97 8.58 -6.76 8.03
N ARG A 98 8.14 -6.18 6.91
CA ARG A 98 8.71 -4.94 6.43
C ARG A 98 8.38 -3.77 7.36
N LEU A 99 7.19 -3.79 7.94
CA LEU A 99 6.82 -2.76 8.91
C LEU A 99 7.79 -2.74 10.09
N ALA A 100 8.22 -3.92 10.53
CA ALA A 100 9.18 -4.01 11.63
C ALA A 100 10.53 -3.40 11.28
N GLU A 101 10.83 -3.26 9.99
CA GLU A 101 12.09 -2.66 9.55
C GLU A 101 12.02 -1.14 9.44
N VAL A 102 10.82 -0.56 9.58
CA VAL A 102 10.65 0.89 9.47
C VAL A 102 11.10 1.54 10.76
N PRO A 103 11.96 2.59 10.68
CA PRO A 103 12.42 3.26 11.90
C PRO A 103 11.27 3.87 12.67
N ASN A 104 11.38 3.83 13.99
CA ASN A 104 10.43 4.48 14.85
C ASN A 104 10.79 5.95 15.00
N GLU A 105 10.01 6.80 14.34
CA GLU A 105 10.30 8.23 14.27
C GLU A 105 10.16 8.95 15.60
N THR A 106 9.45 8.37 16.54
CA THR A 106 9.26 9.04 17.83
C THR A 106 10.57 9.24 18.55
N ASP A 107 11.55 8.42 18.26
CA ASP A 107 12.84 8.50 18.92
C ASP A 107 13.61 9.73 18.51
N LYS A 108 13.17 10.39 17.48
CA LYS A 108 13.91 11.53 16.94
C LYS A 108 13.58 12.85 17.58
N SER A 109 12.53 12.89 18.31
CA SER A 109 12.08 14.16 18.87
C SER A 109 12.98 14.68 19.92
#